data_9a9b7fc007ce658f2ddcaa864a956a8d
#
_entry.id   9a9b7fc007ce658f2ddcaa864a956a8d
#
_cell.length_a   1.000
_cell.length_b   1.000
_cell.length_c   1.000
_cell.angle_alpha   90.00
_cell.angle_beta   90.00
_cell.angle_gamma   90.00
#
_symmetry.space_group_name_H-M   'P 1'
#
loop_
_entity.id
_entity.type
_entity.pdbx_description
1 polymer ?
#
loop_
_entity_poly.entity_id
_entity_poly.type
_entity_poly.pdbx_seq_one_letter_code
_entity_poly.pdbx_strand_id
1 'polypeptide(L)'
;MPALPHAHAPHGAPSSRLRTAQARLAERLEALTPHALLALAARLAIAAIFFQSGRTKVEGWFTVTGSAIALFREEYRLPLIAPEIAAPLAATAEHLFPLLLVLGLATRLSALALLGMTLVIQVFVYPDAWPTHLSWAALLAYLAGRGAGPLSLDRALGWR
;
A
#
# COMPACT_ATOMS: atom_id res chain seq x y z
N MET A 1 65.73 8.94 26.33
CA MET A 1 64.64 7.95 26.48
C MET A 1 63.67 8.16 25.34
N PRO A 2 63.54 7.22 24.37
CA PRO A 2 62.57 7.34 23.30
C PRO A 2 61.21 6.79 23.78
N ALA A 3 60.14 7.55 23.54
CA ALA A 3 58.75 7.19 23.85
C ALA A 3 58.28 6.04 22.95
N LEU A 4 57.69 5.01 23.55
CA LEU A 4 57.09 3.88 22.85
C LEU A 4 55.78 4.31 22.19
N PRO A 5 55.51 3.90 20.95
CA PRO A 5 54.21 4.17 20.29
C PRO A 5 53.11 3.28 20.89
N HIS A 6 52.02 3.92 21.34
CA HIS A 6 50.82 3.24 21.77
C HIS A 6 50.16 2.55 20.54
N ALA A 7 50.22 1.24 20.50
CA ALA A 7 49.50 0.44 19.53
C ALA A 7 47.98 0.52 19.82
N HIS A 8 47.23 1.20 18.98
CA HIS A 8 45.78 1.11 18.96
C HIS A 8 45.40 -0.33 18.52
N ALA A 9 44.82 -1.07 19.45
CA ALA A 9 44.18 -2.37 19.12
C ALA A 9 43.04 -2.12 18.13
N PRO A 10 42.96 -2.86 17.02
CA PRO A 10 41.83 -2.75 16.11
C PRO A 10 40.58 -3.25 16.80
N HIS A 11 39.56 -2.38 16.89
CA HIS A 11 38.22 -2.76 17.35
C HIS A 11 37.74 -3.98 16.52
N GLY A 12 37.45 -5.10 17.20
CA GLY A 12 37.19 -6.40 16.59
C GLY A 12 36.10 -6.34 15.53
N ALA A 13 36.50 -6.56 14.30
CA ALA A 13 35.55 -6.83 13.22
C ALA A 13 34.74 -8.06 13.58
N PRO A 14 33.41 -8.08 13.37
CA PRO A 14 32.57 -9.22 13.66
C PRO A 14 33.16 -10.46 12.98
N SER A 15 33.26 -11.58 13.74
CA SER A 15 33.91 -12.79 13.26
C SER A 15 33.35 -13.23 11.91
N SER A 16 34.19 -13.72 11.03
CA SER A 16 33.80 -14.18 9.68
C SER A 16 32.60 -15.16 9.72
N ARG A 17 32.48 -15.93 10.77
CA ARG A 17 31.36 -16.86 11.01
C ARG A 17 30.02 -16.16 11.21
N LEU A 18 29.98 -15.03 11.94
CA LEU A 18 28.74 -14.25 12.11
C LEU A 18 28.29 -13.61 10.80
N ARG A 19 29.20 -13.06 10.02
CA ARG A 19 28.90 -12.51 8.68
C ARG A 19 28.37 -13.58 7.74
N THR A 20 28.96 -14.77 7.74
CA THR A 20 28.49 -15.89 6.92
C THR A 20 27.11 -16.38 7.35
N ALA A 21 26.84 -16.46 8.66
CA ALA A 21 25.52 -16.83 9.18
C ALA A 21 24.44 -15.79 8.82
N GLN A 22 24.76 -14.49 8.93
CA GLN A 22 23.86 -13.41 8.52
C GLN A 22 23.57 -13.44 7.01
N ALA A 23 24.60 -13.66 6.17
CA ALA A 23 24.43 -13.76 4.72
C ALA A 23 23.51 -14.94 4.35
N ARG A 24 23.71 -16.12 4.93
CA ARG A 24 22.85 -17.29 4.70
C ARG A 24 21.41 -17.06 5.17
N LEU A 25 21.22 -16.35 6.28
CA LEU A 25 19.88 -15.98 6.74
C LEU A 25 19.21 -15.02 5.78
N ALA A 26 19.93 -14.00 5.31
CA ALA A 26 19.41 -13.03 4.33
C ALA A 26 18.98 -13.73 3.02
N GLU A 27 19.85 -14.60 2.47
CA GLU A 27 19.54 -15.40 1.27
C GLU A 27 18.27 -16.26 1.45
N ARG A 28 18.12 -16.89 2.63
CA ARG A 28 16.91 -17.67 2.93
C ARG A 28 15.67 -16.79 3.04
N LEU A 29 15.76 -15.63 3.68
CA LEU A 29 14.64 -14.69 3.79
C LEU A 29 14.24 -14.15 2.42
N GLU A 30 15.19 -13.79 1.56
CA GLU A 30 14.93 -13.38 0.18
C GLU A 30 14.23 -14.49 -0.63
N ALA A 31 14.65 -15.73 -0.48
CA ALA A 31 14.03 -16.89 -1.12
C ALA A 31 12.59 -17.13 -0.62
N LEU A 32 12.31 -16.84 0.66
CA LEU A 32 10.98 -17.00 1.26
C LEU A 32 10.04 -15.83 0.99
N THR A 33 10.56 -14.68 0.53
CA THR A 33 9.79 -13.46 0.22
C THR A 33 9.86 -13.07 -1.26
N PRO A 34 9.49 -13.97 -2.19
CA PRO A 34 9.53 -13.65 -3.60
C PRO A 34 8.55 -12.52 -3.93
N HIS A 35 8.90 -11.70 -4.91
CA HIS A 35 8.04 -10.59 -5.39
C HIS A 35 6.59 -11.04 -5.65
N ALA A 36 6.39 -12.26 -6.12
CA ALA A 36 5.06 -12.84 -6.36
C ALA A 36 4.16 -12.83 -5.12
N LEU A 37 4.67 -13.29 -3.99
CA LEU A 37 3.91 -13.36 -2.74
C LEU A 37 3.72 -11.97 -2.13
N LEU A 38 4.74 -11.13 -2.16
CA LEU A 38 4.65 -9.76 -1.64
C LEU A 38 3.65 -8.93 -2.44
N ALA A 39 3.67 -9.02 -3.78
CA ALA A 39 2.72 -8.31 -4.62
C ALA A 39 1.29 -8.81 -4.41
N LEU A 40 1.08 -10.13 -4.28
CA LEU A 40 -0.23 -10.70 -3.98
C LEU A 40 -0.73 -10.23 -2.61
N ALA A 41 0.10 -10.32 -1.57
CA ALA A 41 -0.26 -9.89 -0.21
C ALA A 41 -0.60 -8.39 -0.16
N ALA A 42 0.20 -7.53 -0.81
CA ALA A 42 -0.06 -6.10 -0.90
C ALA A 42 -1.39 -5.79 -1.61
N ARG A 43 -1.67 -6.47 -2.73
CA ARG A 43 -2.95 -6.34 -3.46
C ARG A 43 -4.13 -6.70 -2.57
N LEU A 44 -4.08 -7.87 -1.92
CA LEU A 44 -5.17 -8.35 -1.06
C LEU A 44 -5.37 -7.46 0.17
N ALA A 45 -4.29 -7.01 0.82
CA ALA A 45 -4.36 -6.12 1.98
C ALA A 45 -5.05 -4.80 1.63
N ILE A 46 -4.57 -4.11 0.58
CA ILE A 46 -5.16 -2.85 0.15
C ILE A 46 -6.59 -3.04 -0.37
N ALA A 47 -6.83 -4.08 -1.15
CA ALA A 47 -8.17 -4.38 -1.65
C ALA A 47 -9.17 -4.59 -0.50
N ALA A 48 -8.79 -5.32 0.55
CA ALA A 48 -9.66 -5.54 1.71
C ALA A 48 -9.99 -4.22 2.43
N ILE A 49 -9.00 -3.35 2.64
CA ILE A 49 -9.18 -2.06 3.32
C ILE A 49 -10.19 -1.19 2.56
N PHE A 50 -9.93 -0.94 1.28
CA PHE A 50 -10.78 -0.06 0.48
C PHE A 50 -12.15 -0.67 0.18
N PHE A 51 -12.23 -1.98 -0.09
CA PHE A 51 -13.50 -2.65 -0.32
C PHE A 51 -14.40 -2.58 0.92
N GLN A 52 -13.87 -2.83 2.12
CA GLN A 52 -14.62 -2.67 3.36
C GLN A 52 -15.10 -1.23 3.57
N SER A 53 -14.25 -0.23 3.27
CA SER A 53 -14.63 1.19 3.30
C SER A 53 -15.78 1.46 2.32
N GLY A 54 -15.70 0.96 1.09
CA GLY A 54 -16.78 1.09 0.10
C GLY A 54 -18.09 0.50 0.58
N ARG A 55 -18.04 -0.66 1.23
CA ARG A 55 -19.24 -1.34 1.79
C ARG A 55 -19.97 -0.52 2.84
N THR A 56 -19.31 0.37 3.55
CA THR A 56 -19.99 1.25 4.52
C THR A 56 -20.81 2.36 3.85
N LYS A 57 -20.60 2.62 2.57
CA LYS A 57 -21.21 3.70 1.81
C LYS A 57 -22.43 3.29 0.99
N VAL A 58 -22.67 1.98 0.88
CA VAL A 58 -23.74 1.46 0.02
C VAL A 58 -24.67 0.49 0.77
N GLU A 59 -25.93 0.53 0.40
CA GLU A 59 -26.93 -0.48 0.72
C GLU A 59 -27.10 -1.41 -0.49
N GLY A 60 -27.17 -2.73 -0.21
CA GLY A 60 -27.10 -3.72 -1.28
C GLY A 60 -25.73 -3.67 -1.98
N TRP A 61 -25.72 -3.65 -3.30
CA TRP A 61 -24.47 -3.64 -4.08
C TRP A 61 -24.11 -2.28 -4.69
N PHE A 62 -25.12 -1.42 -4.95
CA PHE A 62 -24.91 -0.23 -5.77
C PHE A 62 -25.59 1.05 -5.25
N THR A 63 -26.49 0.95 -4.27
CA THR A 63 -27.25 2.10 -3.80
C THR A 63 -26.45 2.86 -2.74
N VAL A 64 -25.97 4.05 -3.07
CA VAL A 64 -25.29 4.93 -2.09
C VAL A 64 -26.29 5.39 -1.06
N THR A 65 -25.96 5.25 0.22
CA THR A 65 -26.85 5.59 1.32
C THR A 65 -26.91 7.10 1.56
N GLY A 66 -28.05 7.57 2.07
CA GLY A 66 -28.16 8.97 2.51
C GLY A 66 -27.17 9.32 3.62
N SER A 67 -26.84 8.38 4.50
CA SER A 67 -25.82 8.53 5.53
C SER A 67 -24.42 8.72 4.95
N ALA A 68 -24.08 8.05 3.85
CA ALA A 68 -22.81 8.29 3.16
C ALA A 68 -22.73 9.73 2.60
N ILE A 69 -23.80 10.21 1.97
CA ILE A 69 -23.84 11.60 1.47
C ILE A 69 -23.74 12.60 2.63
N ALA A 70 -24.45 12.36 3.76
CA ALA A 70 -24.34 13.17 4.95
C ALA A 70 -22.91 13.21 5.52
N LEU A 71 -22.23 12.04 5.56
CA LEU A 71 -20.82 11.93 5.98
C LEU A 71 -19.91 12.83 5.15
N PHE A 72 -20.07 12.84 3.82
CA PHE A 72 -19.29 13.71 2.92
C PHE A 72 -19.63 15.17 3.11
N ARG A 73 -20.86 15.50 3.48
CA ARG A 73 -21.31 16.89 3.69
C ARG A 73 -20.84 17.46 5.03
N GLU A 74 -20.90 16.66 6.08
CA GLU A 74 -20.75 17.14 7.45
C GLU A 74 -19.34 16.91 8.01
N GLU A 75 -18.71 15.79 7.63
CA GLU A 75 -17.42 15.38 8.17
C GLU A 75 -16.29 15.59 7.14
N TYR A 76 -16.38 15.01 5.95
CA TYR A 76 -15.28 15.05 4.97
C TYR A 76 -15.08 16.40 4.31
N ARG A 77 -16.15 17.12 4.02
CA ARG A 77 -16.15 18.53 3.54
C ARG A 77 -15.13 18.81 2.42
N LEU A 78 -15.13 17.97 1.39
CA LEU A 78 -14.19 18.12 0.28
C LEU A 78 -14.37 19.47 -0.42
N PRO A 79 -13.29 20.26 -0.66
CA PRO A 79 -13.41 21.67 -1.04
C PRO A 79 -13.92 21.89 -2.47
N LEU A 80 -13.80 20.91 -3.37
CA LEU A 80 -14.00 21.09 -4.81
C LEU A 80 -15.16 20.26 -5.39
N ILE A 81 -15.71 19.31 -4.64
CA ILE A 81 -16.69 18.35 -5.17
C ILE A 81 -17.88 18.28 -4.23
N ALA A 82 -19.08 18.48 -4.79
CA ALA A 82 -20.31 18.37 -4.02
C ALA A 82 -20.48 16.95 -3.43
N PRO A 83 -21.00 16.82 -2.19
CA PRO A 83 -21.19 15.54 -1.50
C PRO A 83 -21.99 14.51 -2.32
N GLU A 84 -22.98 14.96 -3.06
CA GLU A 84 -23.84 14.18 -3.94
C GLU A 84 -23.08 13.52 -5.12
N ILE A 85 -21.93 14.08 -5.47
CA ILE A 85 -21.01 13.56 -6.51
C ILE A 85 -19.86 12.78 -5.85
N ALA A 86 -19.29 13.34 -4.78
CA ALA A 86 -18.12 12.77 -4.12
C ALA A 86 -18.41 11.40 -3.50
N ALA A 87 -19.56 11.22 -2.81
CA ALA A 87 -19.91 9.97 -2.17
C ALA A 87 -20.11 8.81 -3.18
N PRO A 88 -20.87 8.95 -4.28
CA PRO A 88 -20.97 7.92 -5.32
C PRO A 88 -19.64 7.62 -6.01
N LEU A 89 -18.81 8.64 -6.31
CA LEU A 89 -17.50 8.43 -6.91
C LEU A 89 -16.58 7.65 -5.99
N ALA A 90 -16.53 8.00 -4.71
CA ALA A 90 -15.75 7.27 -3.72
C ALA A 90 -16.24 5.83 -3.56
N ALA A 91 -17.55 5.61 -3.40
CA ALA A 91 -18.13 4.28 -3.30
C ALA A 91 -17.80 3.42 -4.53
N THR A 92 -17.92 3.98 -5.74
CA THR A 92 -17.56 3.28 -6.99
C THR A 92 -16.08 2.93 -7.03
N ALA A 93 -15.20 3.88 -6.74
CA ALA A 93 -13.75 3.67 -6.75
C ALA A 93 -13.32 2.63 -5.71
N GLU A 94 -13.91 2.66 -4.52
CA GLU A 94 -13.66 1.74 -3.40
C GLU A 94 -14.21 0.31 -3.64
N HIS A 95 -15.02 0.09 -4.65
CA HIS A 95 -15.41 -1.24 -5.12
C HIS A 95 -14.59 -1.65 -6.34
N LEU A 96 -14.50 -0.79 -7.35
CA LEU A 96 -13.88 -1.11 -8.63
C LEU A 96 -12.39 -1.42 -8.50
N PHE A 97 -11.61 -0.47 -7.95
CA PHE A 97 -10.16 -0.63 -7.88
C PHE A 97 -9.72 -1.78 -6.98
N PRO A 98 -10.33 -2.04 -5.81
CA PRO A 98 -10.06 -3.25 -5.05
C PRO A 98 -10.31 -4.55 -5.81
N LEU A 99 -11.41 -4.66 -6.56
CA LEU A 99 -11.67 -5.84 -7.38
C LEU A 99 -10.60 -6.02 -8.45
N LEU A 100 -10.18 -4.95 -9.12
CA LEU A 100 -9.08 -4.98 -10.08
C LEU A 100 -7.75 -5.41 -9.43
N LEU A 101 -7.47 -4.92 -8.21
CA LEU A 101 -6.28 -5.34 -7.46
C LEU A 101 -6.32 -6.82 -7.09
N VAL A 102 -7.46 -7.36 -6.64
CA VAL A 102 -7.61 -8.80 -6.34
C VAL A 102 -7.30 -9.63 -7.58
N LEU A 103 -7.87 -9.27 -8.72
CA LEU A 103 -7.64 -9.95 -10.00
C LEU A 103 -6.22 -9.74 -10.54
N GLY A 104 -5.54 -8.68 -10.08
CA GLY A 104 -4.27 -8.24 -10.64
C GLY A 104 -4.42 -7.72 -12.07
N LEU A 105 -5.50 -6.99 -12.33
CA LEU A 105 -5.82 -6.39 -13.62
C LEU A 105 -5.70 -4.87 -13.52
N ALA A 106 -5.00 -4.25 -14.46
CA ALA A 106 -4.68 -2.82 -14.45
C ALA A 106 -4.12 -2.35 -13.09
N THR A 107 -3.26 -3.16 -12.49
CA THR A 107 -2.80 -3.02 -11.11
C THR A 107 -2.13 -1.67 -10.85
N ARG A 108 -1.28 -1.20 -11.76
CA ARG A 108 -0.58 0.09 -11.60
C ARG A 108 -1.56 1.26 -11.59
N LEU A 109 -2.55 1.26 -12.48
CA LEU A 109 -3.58 2.28 -12.55
C LEU A 109 -4.45 2.27 -11.28
N SER A 110 -4.90 1.09 -10.86
CA SER A 110 -5.70 0.92 -9.65
C SER A 110 -4.94 1.38 -8.40
N ALA A 111 -3.65 1.05 -8.30
CA ALA A 111 -2.79 1.48 -7.20
C ALA A 111 -2.61 3.01 -7.19
N LEU A 112 -2.40 3.63 -8.34
CA LEU A 112 -2.28 5.10 -8.44
C LEU A 112 -3.60 5.79 -8.09
N ALA A 113 -4.74 5.27 -8.53
CA ALA A 113 -6.05 5.82 -8.20
C ALA A 113 -6.32 5.77 -6.68
N LEU A 114 -6.06 4.63 -6.04
CA LEU A 114 -6.22 4.48 -4.59
C LEU A 114 -5.15 5.27 -3.80
N LEU A 115 -3.96 5.46 -4.35
CA LEU A 115 -2.94 6.33 -3.74
C LEU A 115 -3.40 7.80 -3.77
N GLY A 116 -3.97 8.26 -4.88
CA GLY A 116 -4.59 9.59 -4.97
C GLY A 116 -5.73 9.75 -3.95
N MET A 117 -6.59 8.73 -3.82
CA MET A 117 -7.65 8.74 -2.80
C MET A 117 -7.07 8.76 -1.37
N THR A 118 -6.03 7.98 -1.08
CA THR A 118 -5.34 8.02 0.21
C THR A 118 -4.79 9.42 0.52
N LEU A 119 -4.24 10.11 -0.47
CA LEU A 119 -3.75 11.47 -0.32
C LEU A 119 -4.89 12.45 0.00
N VAL A 120 -6.04 12.33 -0.69
CA VAL A 120 -7.23 13.15 -0.40
C VAL A 120 -7.71 12.90 1.04
N ILE A 121 -7.79 11.64 1.46
CA ILE A 121 -8.19 11.28 2.83
C ILE A 121 -7.20 11.88 3.84
N GLN A 122 -5.89 11.76 3.59
CA GLN A 122 -4.85 12.28 4.47
C GLN A 122 -4.93 13.80 4.64
N VAL A 123 -5.18 14.54 3.55
CA VAL A 123 -5.12 15.99 3.57
C VAL A 123 -6.42 16.62 4.09
N PHE A 124 -7.57 16.06 3.71
CA PHE A 124 -8.86 16.72 3.93
C PHE A 124 -9.76 16.03 4.95
N VAL A 125 -9.55 14.72 5.22
CA VAL A 125 -10.49 13.94 6.02
C VAL A 125 -9.92 13.59 7.39
N TYR A 126 -8.80 12.88 7.43
CA TYR A 126 -8.20 12.39 8.66
C TYR A 126 -6.67 12.66 8.70
N PRO A 127 -6.23 13.93 8.83
CA PRO A 127 -4.81 14.28 8.83
C PRO A 127 -4.02 13.62 9.97
N ASP A 128 -4.64 13.36 11.11
CA ASP A 128 -3.99 12.73 12.27
C ASP A 128 -3.76 11.23 12.09
N ALA A 129 -4.43 10.58 11.12
CA ALA A 129 -4.27 9.17 10.82
C ALA A 129 -3.07 8.88 9.88
N TRP A 130 -2.10 9.79 9.80
CA TRP A 130 -0.96 9.71 8.90
C TRP A 130 -0.14 8.40 9.00
N PRO A 131 0.06 7.75 10.17
CA PRO A 131 0.81 6.47 10.21
C PRO A 131 0.09 5.36 9.43
N THR A 132 -1.24 5.32 9.53
CA THR A 132 -2.09 4.38 8.79
C THR A 132 -2.03 4.67 7.30
N HIS A 133 -2.24 5.92 6.90
CA HIS A 133 -2.22 6.32 5.49
C HIS A 133 -0.84 6.17 4.85
N LEU A 134 0.24 6.37 5.62
CA LEU A 134 1.60 6.12 5.16
C LEU A 134 1.83 4.63 4.85
N SER A 135 1.30 3.73 5.68
CA SER A 135 1.38 2.28 5.42
C SER A 135 0.63 1.88 4.16
N TRP A 136 -0.57 2.45 3.91
CA TRP A 136 -1.31 2.24 2.67
C TRP A 136 -0.56 2.81 1.46
N ALA A 137 -0.05 4.03 1.60
CA ALA A 137 0.72 4.69 0.53
C ALA A 137 1.97 3.89 0.16
N ALA A 138 2.69 3.31 1.12
CA ALA A 138 3.85 2.46 0.87
C ALA A 138 3.49 1.22 0.05
N LEU A 139 2.41 0.51 0.41
CA LEU A 139 1.92 -0.65 -0.34
C LEU A 139 1.44 -0.27 -1.74
N LEU A 140 0.70 0.84 -1.86
CA LEU A 140 0.20 1.35 -3.14
C LEU A 140 1.35 1.82 -4.06
N ALA A 141 2.34 2.53 -3.51
CA ALA A 141 3.54 2.93 -4.25
C ALA A 141 4.35 1.71 -4.72
N TYR A 142 4.48 0.69 -3.88
CA TYR A 142 5.10 -0.58 -4.26
C TYR A 142 4.37 -1.23 -5.44
N LEU A 143 3.03 -1.32 -5.41
CA LEU A 143 2.22 -1.89 -6.49
C LEU A 143 2.27 -1.05 -7.76
N ALA A 144 2.23 0.28 -7.65
CA ALA A 144 2.37 1.18 -8.78
C ALA A 144 3.75 1.06 -9.46
N GLY A 145 4.81 0.95 -8.66
CA GLY A 145 6.18 0.82 -9.17
C GLY A 145 6.52 -0.57 -9.69
N ARG A 146 6.16 -1.63 -8.96
CA ARG A 146 6.55 -3.01 -9.26
C ARG A 146 5.50 -3.82 -10.04
N GLY A 147 4.24 -3.34 -10.05
CA GLY A 147 3.12 -4.03 -10.70
C GLY A 147 2.58 -5.22 -9.90
N ALA A 148 1.68 -5.97 -10.56
CA ALA A 148 0.89 -7.04 -9.97
C ALA A 148 1.67 -8.30 -9.57
N GLY A 149 2.86 -8.47 -10.10
CA GLY A 149 3.63 -9.71 -9.96
C GLY A 149 3.16 -10.84 -10.89
N PRO A 150 3.81 -12.01 -10.83
CA PRO A 150 3.53 -13.12 -11.75
C PRO A 150 2.16 -13.77 -11.56
N LEU A 151 1.57 -13.68 -10.36
CA LEU A 151 0.24 -14.21 -10.06
C LEU A 151 -0.85 -13.15 -10.33
N SER A 152 -1.07 -12.81 -11.60
CA SER A 152 -1.96 -11.71 -11.99
C SER A 152 -2.48 -11.86 -13.42
N LEU A 153 -3.64 -11.25 -13.70
CA LEU A 153 -4.16 -11.14 -15.07
C LEU A 153 -3.31 -10.20 -15.93
N ASP A 154 -2.72 -9.14 -15.38
CA ASP A 154 -1.77 -8.27 -16.10
C ASP A 154 -0.66 -9.11 -16.74
N ARG A 155 -0.13 -10.08 -15.98
CA ARG A 155 0.91 -10.98 -16.48
C ARG A 155 0.40 -11.90 -17.58
N ALA A 156 -0.80 -12.47 -17.40
CA ALA A 156 -1.41 -13.37 -18.38
C ALA A 156 -1.71 -12.65 -19.72
N LEU A 157 -2.08 -11.36 -19.65
CA LEU A 157 -2.35 -10.50 -20.80
C LEU A 157 -1.10 -9.84 -21.39
N GLY A 158 0.09 -10.08 -20.81
CA GLY A 158 1.34 -9.47 -21.26
C GLY A 158 1.50 -7.99 -20.91
N TRP A 159 0.66 -7.45 -20.04
CA TRP A 159 0.76 -6.08 -19.53
C TRP A 159 1.89 -5.98 -18.51
N ARG A 160 2.76 -4.94 -18.66
CA ARG A 160 3.93 -4.71 -17.78
C ARG A 160 3.90 -3.35 -17.11
#